data_7650c93274ba6178e2a1fbe7b50dbad3
#
_entry.id   7650c93274ba6178e2a1fbe7b50dbad3
#
_cell.length_a   1.000
_cell.length_b   1.000
_cell.length_c   1.000
_cell.angle_alpha   90.00
_cell.angle_beta   90.00
_cell.angle_gamma   90.00
#
_symmetry.space_group_name_H-M   'P 1'
#
loop_
_entity.id
_entity.type
_entity.pdbx_description
1 polymer ?
#
loop_
_entity_poly.entity_id
_entity_poly.type
_entity_poly.pdbx_seq_one_letter_code
_entity_poly.pdbx_strand_id
1 'polypeptide(L)'
;GTMGNGIAHTFAQSGFTVKLIDISEKSLEKGMATIAANLDRMVAKGSITEEDKHKTIGNIITYTDVKDGVVGCDLVVEAATENVQLKFNIFKQLSEVCDHNVILATNTSSISITQIAANVVHPERVIGMHFMNPVPIMKLVEIIRGYNTSDEVTKIIMDLSVKLGKVPTEVNDYPGFVANRIL
;
A
#
# COMPACT_ATOMS: atom_id res chain seq x y z
N GLY A 1 -8.39 -0.12 7.43
CA GLY A 1 -9.07 1.15 7.12
C GLY A 1 -9.38 1.30 5.64
N THR A 2 -10.00 2.43 5.23
CA THR A 2 -10.48 2.65 3.85
C THR A 2 -9.38 2.55 2.80
N MET A 3 -8.23 3.20 3.02
CA MET A 3 -7.11 3.16 2.08
C MET A 3 -6.50 1.77 1.99
N GLY A 4 -6.23 1.12 3.15
CA GLY A 4 -5.63 -0.22 3.18
C GLY A 4 -6.46 -1.27 2.44
N ASN A 5 -7.79 -1.28 2.60
CA ASN A 5 -8.63 -2.23 1.87
C ASN A 5 -8.67 -1.93 0.37
N GLY A 6 -8.67 -0.65 -0.04
CA GLY A 6 -8.62 -0.26 -1.45
C GLY A 6 -7.29 -0.62 -2.13
N ILE A 7 -6.17 -0.48 -1.41
CA ILE A 7 -4.85 -0.92 -1.87
C ILE A 7 -4.84 -2.45 -2.02
N ALA A 8 -5.28 -3.17 -0.98
CA ALA A 8 -5.36 -4.64 -1.01
C ALA A 8 -6.22 -5.15 -2.17
N HIS A 9 -7.40 -4.53 -2.39
CA HIS A 9 -8.26 -4.84 -3.53
C HIS A 9 -7.50 -4.68 -4.87
N THR A 10 -6.84 -3.55 -5.06
CA THR A 10 -6.13 -3.23 -6.32
C THR A 10 -5.01 -4.23 -6.61
N PHE A 11 -4.19 -4.56 -5.60
CA PHE A 11 -3.14 -5.55 -5.74
C PHE A 11 -3.69 -6.95 -6.03
N ALA A 12 -4.70 -7.40 -5.26
CA ALA A 12 -5.32 -8.72 -5.42
C ALA A 12 -5.98 -8.88 -6.79
N GLN A 13 -6.68 -7.86 -7.28
CA GLN A 13 -7.30 -7.84 -8.60
C GLN A 13 -6.26 -7.88 -9.74
N SER A 14 -5.06 -7.37 -9.49
CA SER A 14 -3.93 -7.42 -10.41
C SER A 14 -3.16 -8.76 -10.36
N GLY A 15 -3.65 -9.74 -9.59
CA GLY A 15 -3.09 -11.10 -9.51
C GLY A 15 -1.99 -11.29 -8.47
N PHE A 16 -1.73 -10.30 -7.61
CA PHE A 16 -0.76 -10.46 -6.52
C PHE A 16 -1.40 -11.16 -5.31
N THR A 17 -0.61 -11.99 -4.62
CA THR A 17 -0.97 -12.49 -3.30
C THR A 17 -0.84 -11.35 -2.29
N VAL A 18 -1.91 -11.07 -1.57
CA VAL A 18 -2.01 -9.95 -0.63
C VAL A 18 -2.24 -10.46 0.78
N LYS A 19 -1.47 -9.97 1.71
CA LYS A 19 -1.67 -10.16 3.13
C LYS A 19 -2.22 -8.87 3.73
N LEU A 20 -3.51 -8.87 4.04
CA LEU A 20 -4.19 -7.73 4.66
C LEU A 20 -4.05 -7.82 6.17
N ILE A 21 -3.32 -6.87 6.76
CA ILE A 21 -2.97 -6.87 8.17
C ILE A 21 -3.69 -5.72 8.87
N ASP A 22 -4.38 -6.01 9.98
CA ASP A 22 -4.95 -5.01 10.90
C ASP A 22 -5.00 -5.62 12.30
N ILE A 23 -4.73 -4.84 13.33
CA ILE A 23 -4.79 -5.30 14.74
C ILE A 23 -6.20 -5.68 15.18
N SER A 24 -7.22 -5.28 14.44
CA SER A 24 -8.63 -5.53 14.72
C SER A 24 -9.23 -6.51 13.70
N GLU A 25 -9.62 -7.68 14.17
CA GLU A 25 -10.34 -8.67 13.36
C GLU A 25 -11.60 -8.09 12.73
N LYS A 26 -12.37 -7.30 13.50
CA LYS A 26 -13.54 -6.58 13.01
C LYS A 26 -13.22 -5.62 11.85
N SER A 27 -12.04 -4.98 11.88
CA SER A 27 -11.58 -4.12 10.78
C SER A 27 -11.25 -4.93 9.54
N LEU A 28 -10.66 -6.13 9.70
CA LEU A 28 -10.38 -7.06 8.61
C LEU A 28 -11.67 -7.56 7.97
N GLU A 29 -12.63 -8.02 8.76
CA GLU A 29 -13.95 -8.44 8.27
C GLU A 29 -14.65 -7.34 7.48
N LYS A 30 -14.68 -6.11 8.02
CA LYS A 30 -15.26 -4.95 7.35
C LYS A 30 -14.51 -4.62 6.05
N GLY A 31 -13.18 -4.73 6.05
CA GLY A 31 -12.34 -4.52 4.86
C GLY A 31 -12.67 -5.52 3.76
N MET A 32 -12.73 -6.81 4.10
CA MET A 32 -13.10 -7.88 3.17
C MET A 32 -14.52 -7.74 2.65
N ALA A 33 -15.49 -7.40 3.50
CA ALA A 33 -16.86 -7.13 3.09
C ALA A 33 -16.94 -5.95 2.10
N THR A 34 -16.17 -4.90 2.33
CA THR A 34 -16.08 -3.74 1.41
C THR A 34 -15.51 -4.14 0.05
N ILE A 35 -14.44 -4.93 0.04
CA ILE A 35 -13.83 -5.45 -1.20
C ILE A 35 -14.85 -6.31 -1.96
N ALA A 36 -15.49 -7.25 -1.29
CA ALA A 36 -16.51 -8.11 -1.91
C ALA A 36 -17.65 -7.31 -2.53
N ALA A 37 -18.20 -6.33 -1.80
CA ALA A 37 -19.26 -5.47 -2.30
C ALA A 37 -18.84 -4.61 -3.51
N ASN A 38 -17.58 -4.16 -3.55
CA ASN A 38 -17.04 -3.45 -4.71
C ASN A 38 -16.94 -4.38 -5.93
N LEU A 39 -16.42 -5.59 -5.75
CA LEU A 39 -16.32 -6.60 -6.79
C LEU A 39 -17.73 -7.00 -7.31
N ASP A 40 -18.72 -7.15 -6.44
CA ASP A 40 -20.11 -7.41 -6.84
C ASP A 40 -20.66 -6.33 -7.78
N ARG A 41 -20.38 -5.05 -7.46
CA ARG A 41 -20.78 -3.93 -8.34
C ARG A 41 -20.05 -3.96 -9.69
N MET A 42 -18.79 -4.41 -9.71
CA MET A 42 -18.01 -4.54 -10.95
C MET A 42 -18.56 -5.66 -11.82
N VAL A 43 -18.93 -6.80 -11.22
CA VAL A 43 -19.60 -7.91 -11.93
C VAL A 43 -20.93 -7.45 -12.48
N ALA A 44 -21.76 -6.80 -11.65
CA ALA A 44 -23.08 -6.30 -12.08
C ALA A 44 -23.01 -5.30 -13.25
N LYS A 45 -21.91 -4.55 -13.36
CA LYS A 45 -21.62 -3.65 -14.48
C LYS A 45 -20.95 -4.33 -15.68
N GLY A 46 -20.66 -5.62 -15.59
CA GLY A 46 -19.94 -6.36 -16.63
C GLY A 46 -18.47 -5.98 -16.81
N SER A 47 -17.86 -5.30 -15.81
CA SER A 47 -16.46 -4.87 -15.86
C SER A 47 -15.49 -6.00 -15.55
N ILE A 48 -15.94 -7.01 -14.80
CA ILE A 48 -15.20 -8.24 -14.47
C ILE A 48 -16.19 -9.41 -14.46
N THR A 49 -15.67 -10.63 -14.52
CA THR A 49 -16.46 -11.87 -14.40
C THR A 49 -16.61 -12.30 -12.93
N GLU A 50 -17.54 -13.22 -12.64
CA GLU A 50 -17.61 -13.88 -11.33
C GLU A 50 -16.33 -14.65 -11.02
N GLU A 51 -15.69 -15.23 -12.02
CA GLU A 51 -14.41 -15.92 -11.86
C GLU A 51 -13.30 -14.95 -11.42
N ASP A 52 -13.22 -13.77 -12.02
CA ASP A 52 -12.26 -12.72 -11.63
C ASP A 52 -12.50 -12.26 -10.19
N LYS A 53 -13.75 -12.12 -9.77
CA LYS A 53 -14.13 -11.81 -8.38
C LYS A 53 -13.62 -12.89 -7.43
N HIS A 54 -13.90 -14.16 -7.72
CA HIS A 54 -13.43 -15.27 -6.86
C HIS A 54 -11.91 -15.35 -6.78
N LYS A 55 -11.21 -15.17 -7.89
CA LYS A 55 -9.73 -15.10 -7.92
C LYS A 55 -9.21 -13.95 -7.06
N THR A 56 -9.81 -12.77 -7.21
CA THR A 56 -9.41 -11.58 -6.44
C THR A 56 -9.55 -11.79 -4.94
N ILE A 57 -10.69 -12.31 -4.49
CA ILE A 57 -10.93 -12.63 -3.07
C ILE A 57 -9.95 -13.70 -2.59
N GLY A 58 -9.72 -14.75 -3.38
CA GLY A 58 -8.80 -15.84 -3.08
C GLY A 58 -7.34 -15.41 -2.97
N ASN A 59 -6.97 -14.28 -3.55
CA ASN A 59 -5.64 -13.71 -3.45
C ASN A 59 -5.39 -12.95 -2.13
N ILE A 60 -6.40 -12.77 -1.26
CA ILE A 60 -6.28 -12.01 -0.01
C ILE A 60 -6.34 -12.94 1.19
N ILE A 61 -5.32 -12.86 2.04
CA ILE A 61 -5.22 -13.56 3.31
C ILE A 61 -5.16 -12.51 4.42
N THR A 62 -5.93 -12.68 5.50
CA THR A 62 -5.99 -11.73 6.60
C THR A 62 -5.11 -12.15 7.77
N TYR A 63 -4.47 -11.18 8.43
CA TYR A 63 -3.65 -11.38 9.62
C TYR A 63 -3.94 -10.31 10.67
N THR A 64 -3.96 -10.70 11.96
CA THR A 64 -4.07 -9.76 13.08
C THR A 64 -2.73 -9.42 13.71
N ASP A 65 -1.69 -10.17 13.37
CA ASP A 65 -0.31 -9.94 13.83
C ASP A 65 0.59 -9.50 12.65
N VAL A 66 1.39 -8.47 12.89
CA VAL A 66 2.30 -7.92 11.86
C VAL A 66 3.42 -8.89 11.53
N LYS A 67 4.00 -9.56 12.54
CA LYS A 67 5.13 -10.48 12.34
C LYS A 67 4.74 -11.64 11.44
N ASP A 68 3.58 -12.24 11.71
CA ASP A 68 3.08 -13.36 10.90
C ASP A 68 2.67 -12.89 9.49
N GLY A 69 2.06 -11.70 9.42
CA GLY A 69 1.58 -11.15 8.16
C GLY A 69 2.68 -10.77 7.17
N VAL A 70 3.85 -10.34 7.63
CA VAL A 70 4.93 -9.88 6.72
C VAL A 70 5.90 -10.98 6.29
N VAL A 71 5.80 -12.19 6.84
CA VAL A 71 6.69 -13.29 6.46
C VAL A 71 6.61 -13.58 4.96
N GLY A 72 7.76 -13.52 4.26
CA GLY A 72 7.85 -13.80 2.82
C GLY A 72 7.17 -12.77 1.92
N CYS A 73 6.97 -11.54 2.40
CA CYS A 73 6.53 -10.43 1.57
C CYS A 73 7.72 -9.79 0.85
N ASP A 74 7.51 -9.34 -0.39
CA ASP A 74 8.49 -8.54 -1.15
C ASP A 74 8.27 -7.03 -0.93
N LEU A 75 7.04 -6.65 -0.61
CA LEU A 75 6.61 -5.26 -0.39
C LEU A 75 5.61 -5.20 0.77
N VAL A 76 5.78 -4.23 1.65
CA VAL A 76 4.80 -3.85 2.66
C VAL A 76 4.33 -2.43 2.37
N VAL A 77 3.01 -2.21 2.27
CA VAL A 77 2.42 -0.87 2.12
C VAL A 77 1.68 -0.51 3.40
N GLU A 78 2.22 0.43 4.15
CA GLU A 78 1.61 0.95 5.37
C GLU A 78 0.52 1.98 5.01
N ALA A 79 -0.68 1.78 5.57
CA ALA A 79 -1.85 2.64 5.37
C ALA A 79 -2.64 2.88 6.67
N ALA A 80 -1.93 2.96 7.80
CA ALA A 80 -2.50 3.27 9.10
C ALA A 80 -2.90 4.75 9.22
N THR A 81 -3.46 5.12 10.38
CA THR A 81 -3.87 6.50 10.68
C THR A 81 -2.72 7.49 10.48
N GLU A 82 -3.03 8.69 9.99
CA GLU A 82 -2.06 9.77 9.74
C GLU A 82 -1.57 10.37 11.06
N ASN A 83 -0.72 9.62 11.75
CA ASN A 83 -0.07 9.98 13.00
C ASN A 83 1.43 9.67 12.90
N VAL A 84 2.25 10.70 13.08
CA VAL A 84 3.71 10.63 12.88
C VAL A 84 4.35 9.56 13.77
N GLN A 85 4.07 9.59 15.08
CA GLN A 85 4.68 8.67 16.02
C GLN A 85 4.24 7.22 15.78
N LEU A 86 2.96 7.02 15.45
CA LEU A 86 2.45 5.70 15.11
C LEU A 86 3.17 5.13 13.88
N LYS A 87 3.35 5.93 12.83
CA LYS A 87 4.07 5.49 11.62
C LYS A 87 5.54 5.18 11.91
N PHE A 88 6.22 6.00 12.71
CA PHE A 88 7.60 5.71 13.11
C PHE A 88 7.71 4.38 13.87
N ASN A 89 6.79 4.11 14.79
CA ASN A 89 6.75 2.85 15.53
C ASN A 89 6.48 1.65 14.62
N ILE A 90 5.53 1.78 13.66
CA ILE A 90 5.25 0.73 12.66
C ILE A 90 6.49 0.45 11.81
N PHE A 91 7.14 1.48 11.28
CA PHE A 91 8.33 1.31 10.43
C PHE A 91 9.51 0.71 11.21
N LYS A 92 9.69 1.10 12.47
CA LYS A 92 10.68 0.47 13.35
C LYS A 92 10.38 -1.02 13.53
N GLN A 93 9.14 -1.39 13.84
CA GLN A 93 8.72 -2.78 13.96
C GLN A 93 8.92 -3.56 12.66
N LEU A 94 8.52 -2.99 11.50
CA LEU A 94 8.74 -3.61 10.20
C LEU A 94 10.22 -3.84 9.90
N SER A 95 11.07 -2.88 10.25
CA SER A 95 12.53 -3.00 10.09
C SER A 95 13.15 -4.13 10.92
N GLU A 96 12.51 -4.50 12.04
CA GLU A 96 12.96 -5.59 12.91
C GLU A 96 12.49 -6.98 12.45
N VAL A 97 11.36 -7.05 11.72
CA VAL A 97 10.71 -8.34 11.38
C VAL A 97 10.74 -8.69 9.90
N CYS A 98 10.95 -7.72 9.01
CA CYS A 98 11.06 -7.97 7.57
C CYS A 98 12.51 -8.32 7.18
N ASP A 99 12.64 -9.11 6.12
CA ASP A 99 13.94 -9.35 5.48
C ASP A 99 14.51 -8.05 4.89
N HIS A 100 15.82 -7.95 4.80
CA HIS A 100 16.54 -6.73 4.40
C HIS A 100 16.23 -6.26 2.96
N ASN A 101 15.73 -7.15 2.11
CA ASN A 101 15.37 -6.84 0.72
C ASN A 101 13.92 -6.38 0.54
N VAL A 102 13.09 -6.44 1.59
CA VAL A 102 11.69 -6.01 1.54
C VAL A 102 11.61 -4.50 1.35
N ILE A 103 10.78 -4.06 0.41
CA ILE A 103 10.48 -2.64 0.22
C ILE A 103 9.40 -2.23 1.22
N LEU A 104 9.65 -1.15 1.95
CA LEU A 104 8.71 -0.57 2.90
C LEU A 104 8.10 0.71 2.33
N ALA A 105 6.86 0.62 1.88
CA ALA A 105 6.13 1.77 1.34
C ALA A 105 5.14 2.33 2.37
N THR A 106 4.84 3.62 2.27
CA THR A 106 3.81 4.28 3.06
C THR A 106 2.82 5.04 2.18
N ASN A 107 1.54 4.95 2.52
CA ASN A 107 0.47 5.70 1.85
C ASN A 107 0.19 7.05 2.54
N THR A 108 1.13 7.58 3.33
CA THR A 108 0.96 8.90 3.94
C THR A 108 0.68 9.96 2.89
N SER A 109 -0.12 10.96 3.26
CA SER A 109 -0.44 12.12 2.40
C SER A 109 0.39 13.36 2.72
N SER A 110 1.13 13.37 3.83
CA SER A 110 1.78 14.59 4.31
C SER A 110 3.07 14.38 5.11
N ILE A 111 3.28 13.18 5.68
CA ILE A 111 4.44 12.93 6.54
C ILE A 111 5.67 12.65 5.68
N SER A 112 6.79 13.30 5.99
CA SER A 112 8.05 13.15 5.25
C SER A 112 8.52 11.69 5.21
N ILE A 113 8.75 11.18 4.01
CA ILE A 113 9.31 9.84 3.76
C ILE A 113 10.71 9.74 4.35
N THR A 114 11.49 10.81 4.26
CA THR A 114 12.83 10.88 4.84
C THR A 114 12.81 10.72 6.36
N GLN A 115 11.83 11.34 7.03
CA GLN A 115 11.68 11.19 8.49
C GLN A 115 11.22 9.77 8.88
N ILE A 116 10.34 9.17 8.11
CA ILE A 116 9.93 7.77 8.32
C ILE A 116 11.13 6.85 8.13
N ALA A 117 11.90 7.03 7.06
CA ALA A 117 13.09 6.24 6.73
C ALA A 117 14.19 6.30 7.79
N ALA A 118 14.29 7.40 8.54
CA ALA A 118 15.24 7.54 9.63
C ALA A 118 15.01 6.57 10.81
N ASN A 119 13.87 5.87 10.83
CA ASN A 119 13.51 4.90 11.87
C ASN A 119 13.78 3.44 11.47
N VAL A 120 14.38 3.18 10.32
CA VAL A 120 14.66 1.83 9.81
C VAL A 120 16.15 1.62 9.55
N VAL A 121 16.57 0.35 9.53
CA VAL A 121 17.98 -0.03 9.28
C VAL A 121 18.36 0.18 7.80
N HIS A 122 17.42 -0.02 6.90
CA HIS A 122 17.60 0.09 5.45
C HIS A 122 16.77 1.24 4.85
N PRO A 123 17.13 2.52 5.11
CA PRO A 123 16.37 3.68 4.65
C PRO A 123 16.28 3.79 3.13
N GLU A 124 17.20 3.18 2.38
CA GLU A 124 17.18 3.11 0.92
C GLU A 124 16.03 2.27 0.35
N ARG A 125 15.40 1.44 1.20
CA ARG A 125 14.25 0.58 0.86
C ARG A 125 12.90 1.24 1.19
N VAL A 126 12.90 2.45 1.76
CA VAL A 126 11.67 3.17 2.13
C VAL A 126 11.24 4.11 1.01
N ILE A 127 9.94 4.10 0.69
CA ILE A 127 9.36 4.91 -0.39
C ILE A 127 7.92 5.31 -0.05
N GLY A 128 7.46 6.43 -0.57
CA GLY A 128 6.04 6.79 -0.54
C GLY A 128 5.29 6.18 -1.73
N MET A 129 4.12 5.60 -1.48
CA MET A 129 3.13 5.20 -2.48
C MET A 129 1.78 5.82 -2.11
N HIS A 130 1.59 7.07 -2.50
CA HIS A 130 0.38 7.83 -2.16
C HIS A 130 -0.71 7.58 -3.19
N PHE A 131 -1.61 6.66 -2.86
CA PHE A 131 -2.80 6.35 -3.66
C PHE A 131 -3.91 7.35 -3.43
N MET A 132 -4.71 7.61 -4.46
CA MET A 132 -5.88 8.48 -4.38
C MET A 132 -7.14 7.69 -4.06
N ASN A 133 -8.02 8.27 -3.24
CA ASN A 133 -9.29 7.65 -2.85
C ASN A 133 -10.40 7.96 -3.88
N PRO A 134 -11.17 6.99 -4.35
CA PRO A 134 -11.17 5.54 -4.11
C PRO A 134 -10.06 4.81 -4.88
N VAL A 135 -9.23 4.03 -4.18
CA VAL A 135 -8.02 3.40 -4.77
C VAL A 135 -8.31 2.55 -6.00
N PRO A 136 -9.35 1.68 -6.05
CA PRO A 136 -9.60 0.87 -7.25
C PRO A 136 -9.95 1.67 -8.49
N ILE A 137 -10.45 2.91 -8.33
CA ILE A 137 -10.96 3.76 -9.42
C ILE A 137 -9.91 4.78 -9.87
N MET A 138 -9.26 5.44 -8.91
CA MET A 138 -8.32 6.53 -9.19
C MET A 138 -7.02 6.00 -9.80
N LYS A 139 -6.62 6.63 -10.90
CA LYS A 139 -5.46 6.20 -11.67
C LYS A 139 -4.13 6.68 -11.08
N LEU A 140 -4.11 7.90 -10.56
CA LEU A 140 -2.89 8.53 -10.06
C LEU A 140 -2.35 7.80 -8.82
N VAL A 141 -1.05 7.58 -8.81
CA VAL A 141 -0.25 7.24 -7.63
C VAL A 141 0.97 8.13 -7.62
N GLU A 142 1.17 8.91 -6.57
CA GLU A 142 2.42 9.63 -6.37
C GLU A 142 3.44 8.68 -5.74
N ILE A 143 4.60 8.59 -6.35
CA ILE A 143 5.74 7.82 -5.86
C ILE A 143 6.74 8.81 -5.26
N ILE A 144 6.79 8.88 -3.94
CA ILE A 144 7.57 9.90 -3.23
C ILE A 144 8.92 9.33 -2.82
N ARG A 145 9.98 9.94 -3.36
CA ARG A 145 11.35 9.60 -2.98
C ARG A 145 11.75 10.35 -1.73
N GLY A 146 12.06 9.61 -0.65
CA GLY A 146 12.80 10.16 0.48
C GLY A 146 14.27 10.40 0.10
N TYR A 147 15.00 11.11 0.95
CA TYR A 147 16.41 11.44 0.70
C TYR A 147 17.28 10.21 0.39
N ASN A 148 17.05 9.11 1.09
CA ASN A 148 17.84 7.89 0.96
C ASN A 148 17.24 6.86 -0.02
N THR A 149 16.01 7.05 -0.50
CA THR A 149 15.35 6.08 -1.39
C THR A 149 16.20 5.80 -2.62
N SER A 150 16.53 4.54 -2.87
CA SER A 150 17.38 4.16 -4.00
C SER A 150 16.66 4.28 -5.35
N ASP A 151 17.44 4.46 -6.42
CA ASP A 151 16.91 4.45 -7.79
C ASP A 151 16.31 3.11 -8.15
N GLU A 152 16.90 2.00 -7.66
CA GLU A 152 16.38 0.65 -7.85
C GLU A 152 14.96 0.51 -7.28
N VAL A 153 14.77 0.89 -6.01
CA VAL A 153 13.47 0.83 -5.34
C VAL A 153 12.45 1.72 -6.05
N THR A 154 12.84 2.92 -6.43
CA THR A 154 11.97 3.85 -7.19
C THR A 154 11.53 3.21 -8.49
N LYS A 155 12.45 2.63 -9.27
CA LYS A 155 12.12 1.97 -10.53
C LYS A 155 11.18 0.77 -10.33
N ILE A 156 11.45 -0.08 -9.34
CA ILE A 156 10.60 -1.25 -9.02
C ILE A 156 9.17 -0.78 -8.73
N ILE A 157 9.00 0.25 -7.90
CA ILE A 157 7.68 0.73 -7.49
C ILE A 157 6.96 1.47 -8.63
N MET A 158 7.68 2.20 -9.48
CA MET A 158 7.11 2.80 -10.69
C MET A 158 6.58 1.70 -11.63
N ASP A 159 7.39 0.69 -11.94
CA ASP A 159 7.02 -0.42 -12.82
C ASP A 159 5.85 -1.24 -12.24
N LEU A 160 5.86 -1.48 -10.92
CA LEU A 160 4.77 -2.15 -10.21
C LEU A 160 3.47 -1.35 -10.31
N SER A 161 3.53 -0.04 -10.12
CA SER A 161 2.35 0.82 -10.22
C SER A 161 1.70 0.76 -11.60
N VAL A 162 2.50 0.68 -12.67
CA VAL A 162 2.00 0.46 -14.04
C VAL A 162 1.30 -0.90 -14.15
N LYS A 163 1.87 -1.96 -13.58
CA LYS A 163 1.25 -3.31 -13.54
C LYS A 163 -0.09 -3.32 -12.80
N LEU A 164 -0.25 -2.45 -11.80
CA LEU A 164 -1.52 -2.25 -11.10
C LEU A 164 -2.57 -1.46 -11.91
N GLY A 165 -2.24 -1.07 -13.15
CA GLY A 165 -3.11 -0.24 -13.99
C GLY A 165 -3.16 1.23 -13.55
N LYS A 166 -2.18 1.67 -12.78
CA LYS A 166 -2.04 3.05 -12.30
C LYS A 166 -1.15 3.89 -13.22
N VAL A 167 -1.23 5.19 -13.03
CA VAL A 167 -0.35 6.18 -13.65
C VAL A 167 0.55 6.73 -12.54
N PRO A 168 1.76 6.18 -12.38
CA PRO A 168 2.69 6.64 -11.36
C PRO A 168 3.34 7.96 -11.76
N THR A 169 3.52 8.83 -10.79
CA THR A 169 4.26 10.09 -10.95
C THR A 169 5.31 10.17 -9.85
N GLU A 170 6.59 10.22 -10.23
CA GLU A 170 7.68 10.40 -9.28
C GLU A 170 7.67 11.85 -8.76
N VAL A 171 7.72 11.99 -7.44
CA VAL A 171 7.75 13.29 -6.76
C VAL A 171 8.79 13.29 -5.64
N ASN A 172 9.29 14.49 -5.32
CA ASN A 172 10.20 14.68 -4.20
C ASN A 172 9.45 14.78 -2.86
N ASP A 173 10.15 14.48 -1.77
CA ASP A 173 9.65 14.49 -0.40
C ASP A 173 9.50 15.93 0.15
N TYR A 174 8.63 16.72 -0.49
CA TYR A 174 8.26 18.05 -0.01
C TYR A 174 6.91 18.01 0.71
N PRO A 175 6.67 18.90 1.72
CA PRO A 175 5.40 18.94 2.44
C PRO A 175 4.19 19.06 1.51
N GLY A 176 3.25 18.09 1.66
CA GLY A 176 2.04 18.01 0.84
C GLY A 176 2.25 17.42 -0.57
N PHE A 177 3.46 16.93 -0.88
CA PHE A 177 3.85 16.34 -2.16
C PHE A 177 3.46 17.23 -3.35
N VAL A 178 2.80 16.72 -4.41
CA VAL A 178 2.30 17.55 -5.51
C VAL A 178 0.78 17.69 -5.44
N ALA A 179 0.04 16.59 -5.26
CA ALA A 179 -1.43 16.62 -5.29
C ALA A 179 -2.02 17.55 -4.25
N ASN A 180 -1.55 17.53 -3.00
CA ASN A 180 -2.06 18.38 -1.93
C ASN A 180 -1.56 19.85 -1.99
N ARG A 181 -0.64 20.17 -2.90
CA ARG A 181 -0.14 21.55 -3.09
C ARG A 181 -0.87 22.32 -4.20
N ILE A 182 -1.54 21.57 -5.09
CA ILE A 182 -2.25 22.13 -6.26
C ILE A 182 -3.73 22.33 -5.96
N LEU A 183 -4.27 21.61 -4.98
CA LEU A 183 -5.65 21.71 -4.49
C LEU A 183 -5.75 22.75 -3.38
#